data_160de5333ead1261523483fbeb169dac
#
_entry.id   160de5333ead1261523483fbeb169dac
#
_cell.length_a   1.000
_cell.length_b   1.000
_cell.length_c   1.000
_cell.angle_alpha   90.00
_cell.angle_beta   90.00
_cell.angle_gamma   90.00
#
_symmetry.space_group_name_H-M   'P 1'
#
loop_
_entity.id
_entity.type
_entity.pdbx_description
1 polymer ?
#
loop_
_entity_poly.entity_id
_entity_poly.type
_entity_poly.pdbx_seq_one_letter_code
_entity_poly.pdbx_strand_id
1 'polypeptide(L)'
;MKRNQWKQENIRLGTHGEDYGSWMSNPVFYIIGGIMEQVHRVVLSHLDYDGQEKILEVGCGSGALIIRAALTWSKAKVIGIDYWGAVYTYSKALCEKNAVSEGVASRCVFQHGDAKQLDFPDERFDVVISTYVYHNVMGADIQNIRDM
;
A
#
# COMPACT_ATOMS: atom_id res chain seq x y z
N MET A 1 -16.11 -9.42 -5.99
CA MET A 1 -14.98 -10.18 -5.41
C MET A 1 -15.46 -11.00 -4.22
N LYS A 2 -15.25 -12.31 -4.20
CA LYS A 2 -15.75 -13.17 -3.12
C LYS A 2 -14.88 -12.97 -1.87
N ARG A 3 -15.50 -12.81 -0.70
CA ARG A 3 -14.87 -12.55 0.61
C ARG A 3 -13.72 -13.53 0.98
N ASN A 4 -13.78 -14.77 0.47
CA ASN A 4 -12.76 -15.79 0.71
C ASN A 4 -11.51 -15.64 -0.16
N GLN A 5 -11.65 -15.09 -1.35
CA GLN A 5 -10.56 -14.85 -2.27
C GLN A 5 -9.62 -13.79 -1.68
N TRP A 6 -10.19 -12.75 -1.07
CA TRP A 6 -9.44 -11.67 -0.43
C TRP A 6 -8.61 -12.10 0.78
N LYS A 7 -9.10 -13.04 1.59
CA LYS A 7 -8.34 -13.59 2.73
C LYS A 7 -7.10 -14.36 2.26
N GLN A 8 -7.24 -15.14 1.19
CA GLN A 8 -6.11 -15.88 0.62
C GLN A 8 -5.10 -14.93 -0.03
N GLU A 9 -5.56 -13.84 -0.59
CA GLU A 9 -4.74 -12.83 -1.27
C GLU A 9 -3.99 -11.93 -0.27
N ASN A 10 -4.56 -11.58 0.88
CA ASN A 10 -3.84 -10.91 1.96
C ASN A 10 -2.70 -11.79 2.52
N ILE A 11 -2.88 -13.08 2.58
CA ILE A 11 -1.82 -14.02 2.96
C ILE A 11 -0.70 -13.98 1.90
N ARG A 12 -1.05 -13.90 0.61
CA ARG A 12 -0.07 -13.78 -0.49
C ARG A 12 0.57 -12.40 -0.59
N LEU A 13 -0.10 -11.34 -0.16
CA LEU A 13 0.43 -9.97 -0.18
C LEU A 13 1.52 -9.71 0.88
N GLY A 14 2.00 -10.73 1.57
CA GLY A 14 3.07 -10.58 2.56
C GLY A 14 2.65 -9.86 3.84
N THR A 15 1.37 -9.50 3.98
CA THR A 15 0.86 -8.96 5.24
C THR A 15 0.70 -10.04 6.31
N HIS A 16 0.70 -11.32 5.88
CA HIS A 16 0.65 -12.52 6.72
C HIS A 16 1.28 -13.73 6.02
N GLY A 17 2.31 -13.51 5.23
CA GLY A 17 2.96 -14.55 4.46
C GLY A 17 4.02 -15.32 5.24
N GLU A 18 4.53 -16.34 4.60
CA GLU A 18 5.63 -17.18 5.04
C GLU A 18 6.89 -16.37 5.39
N ASP A 19 6.99 -15.14 4.89
CA ASP A 19 8.15 -14.24 5.04
C ASP A 19 8.25 -13.58 6.43
N TYR A 20 7.20 -13.67 7.27
CA TYR A 20 7.20 -13.07 8.60
C TYR A 20 7.69 -13.97 9.73
N GLY A 21 8.13 -15.17 9.43
CA GLY A 21 8.59 -16.13 10.41
C GLY A 21 7.49 -16.69 11.32
N SER A 22 7.86 -17.64 12.17
CA SER A 22 6.90 -18.46 12.95
C SER A 22 6.07 -17.69 13.98
N TRP A 23 6.48 -16.49 14.38
CA TRP A 23 5.73 -15.67 15.34
C TRP A 23 4.52 -14.97 14.71
N MET A 24 4.53 -14.77 13.39
CA MET A 24 3.45 -14.16 12.62
C MET A 24 2.33 -15.15 12.26
N SER A 25 2.56 -16.44 12.42
CA SER A 25 1.51 -17.46 12.30
C SER A 25 0.56 -17.50 13.52
N ASN A 26 0.76 -16.60 14.49
CA ASN A 26 -0.12 -16.46 15.66
C ASN A 26 -1.50 -15.93 15.25
N PRO A 27 -2.61 -16.49 15.78
CA PRO A 27 -3.98 -16.03 15.54
C PRO A 27 -4.22 -14.53 15.73
N VAL A 28 -3.42 -13.86 16.58
CA VAL A 28 -3.48 -12.41 16.80
C VAL A 28 -3.22 -11.65 15.51
N PHE A 29 -2.32 -12.10 14.64
CA PHE A 29 -2.05 -11.46 13.35
C PHE A 29 -3.16 -11.68 12.31
N TYR A 30 -3.92 -12.74 12.43
CA TYR A 30 -5.16 -12.92 11.66
C TYR A 30 -6.20 -11.84 11.99
N ILE A 31 -6.28 -11.44 13.26
CA ILE A 31 -7.14 -10.35 13.71
C ILE A 31 -6.60 -9.02 13.19
N ILE A 32 -5.29 -8.78 13.29
CA ILE A 32 -4.64 -7.57 12.77
C ILE A 32 -4.82 -7.44 11.26
N GLY A 33 -4.70 -8.52 10.49
CA GLY A 33 -4.96 -8.51 9.05
C GLY A 33 -6.39 -8.13 8.69
N GLY A 34 -7.35 -8.59 9.48
CA GLY A 34 -8.75 -8.15 9.34
C GLY A 34 -8.93 -6.66 9.66
N ILE A 35 -8.19 -6.13 10.63
CA ILE A 35 -8.17 -4.71 10.97
C ILE A 35 -7.57 -3.90 9.81
N MET A 36 -6.44 -4.32 9.25
CA MET A 36 -5.82 -3.64 8.10
C MET A 36 -6.74 -3.62 6.87
N GLU A 37 -7.46 -4.70 6.63
CA GLU A 37 -8.47 -4.72 5.58
C GLU A 37 -9.55 -3.66 5.82
N GLN A 38 -10.03 -3.52 7.05
CA GLN A 38 -11.02 -2.50 7.41
C GLN A 38 -10.46 -1.09 7.24
N VAL A 39 -9.22 -0.85 7.69
CA VAL A 39 -8.53 0.44 7.48
C VAL A 39 -8.45 0.79 6.01
N HIS A 40 -8.00 -0.13 5.16
CA HIS A 40 -7.94 0.10 3.72
C HIS A 40 -9.31 0.42 3.11
N ARG A 41 -10.36 -0.28 3.54
CA ARG A 41 -11.73 0.00 3.08
C ARG A 41 -12.19 1.39 3.51
N VAL A 42 -11.92 1.77 4.76
CA VAL A 42 -12.27 3.09 5.29
C VAL A 42 -11.54 4.17 4.50
N VAL A 43 -10.22 4.05 4.32
CA VAL A 43 -9.43 5.01 3.54
C VAL A 43 -10.04 5.18 2.14
N LEU A 44 -10.24 4.08 1.40
CA LEU A 44 -10.75 4.16 0.04
C LEU A 44 -12.19 4.67 -0.03
N SER A 45 -13.04 4.40 0.98
CA SER A 45 -14.42 4.86 1.01
C SER A 45 -14.58 6.37 1.24
N HIS A 46 -13.52 7.04 1.73
CA HIS A 46 -13.51 8.49 1.96
C HIS A 46 -12.88 9.27 0.80
N LEU A 47 -12.40 8.59 -0.22
CA LEU A 47 -11.90 9.26 -1.41
C LEU A 47 -13.08 9.62 -2.31
N ASP A 48 -13.17 10.91 -2.66
CA ASP A 48 -14.05 11.38 -3.72
C ASP A 48 -13.36 11.08 -5.06
N TYR A 49 -13.65 9.91 -5.61
CA TYR A 49 -12.91 9.32 -6.71
C TYR A 49 -13.84 8.89 -7.84
N ASP A 50 -13.69 9.46 -9.02
CA ASP A 50 -14.51 9.15 -10.20
C ASP A 50 -14.01 7.94 -11.02
N GLY A 51 -12.84 7.43 -10.66
CA GLY A 51 -12.24 6.23 -11.26
C GLY A 51 -11.18 6.53 -12.32
N GLN A 52 -10.79 7.76 -12.56
CA GLN A 52 -9.82 8.14 -13.59
C GLN A 52 -8.56 8.79 -13.03
N GLU A 53 -8.57 9.19 -11.78
CA GLU A 53 -7.50 9.91 -11.12
C GLU A 53 -6.24 9.06 -10.98
N LYS A 54 -5.12 9.76 -10.88
CA LYS A 54 -3.81 9.17 -10.57
C LYS A 54 -3.63 9.16 -9.07
N ILE A 55 -3.43 7.99 -8.50
CA ILE A 55 -3.25 7.80 -7.06
C ILE A 55 -1.79 7.52 -6.76
N LEU A 56 -1.24 8.23 -5.76
CA LEU A 56 0.03 7.91 -5.12
C LEU A 56 -0.22 7.31 -3.73
N GLU A 57 0.43 6.20 -3.41
CA GLU A 57 0.59 5.74 -2.04
C GLU A 57 2.03 5.96 -1.58
N VAL A 58 2.20 6.73 -0.49
CA VAL A 58 3.49 6.93 0.16
C VAL A 58 3.65 5.91 1.28
N GLY A 59 4.71 5.09 1.17
CA GLY A 59 4.98 3.98 2.07
C GLY A 59 4.08 2.77 1.81
N CYS A 60 4.09 2.28 0.58
CA CYS A 60 3.17 1.22 0.15
C CYS A 60 3.50 -0.17 0.72
N GLY A 61 4.64 -0.38 1.38
CA GLY A 61 5.03 -1.65 1.98
C GLY A 61 5.01 -2.81 1.00
N SER A 62 4.05 -3.72 1.14
CA SER A 62 3.79 -4.84 0.24
C SER A 62 2.87 -4.49 -0.94
N GLY A 63 2.40 -3.25 -1.04
CA GLY A 63 1.47 -2.80 -2.06
C GLY A 63 -0.01 -3.08 -1.76
N ALA A 64 -0.37 -3.49 -0.54
CA ALA A 64 -1.70 -3.99 -0.23
C ALA A 64 -2.82 -2.95 -0.45
N LEU A 65 -2.65 -1.71 0.01
CA LEU A 65 -3.66 -0.66 -0.13
C LEU A 65 -3.74 -0.18 -1.58
N ILE A 66 -2.61 0.08 -2.23
CA ILE A 66 -2.60 0.60 -3.59
C ILE A 66 -3.11 -0.43 -4.62
N ILE A 67 -2.82 -1.72 -4.42
CA ILE A 67 -3.38 -2.80 -5.24
C ILE A 67 -4.89 -2.88 -5.03
N ARG A 68 -5.37 -2.70 -3.80
CA ARG A 68 -6.80 -2.63 -3.52
C ARG A 68 -7.46 -1.45 -4.22
N ALA A 69 -6.83 -0.29 -4.26
CA ALA A 69 -7.32 0.86 -5.01
C ALA A 69 -7.49 0.49 -6.50
N ALA A 70 -6.48 -0.15 -7.09
CA ALA A 70 -6.54 -0.62 -8.47
C ALA A 70 -7.63 -1.68 -8.72
N LEU A 71 -7.94 -2.52 -7.73
CA LEU A 71 -9.04 -3.49 -7.79
C LEU A 71 -10.42 -2.82 -7.68
N THR A 72 -10.51 -1.81 -6.83
CA THR A 72 -11.75 -1.08 -6.59
C THR A 72 -12.16 -0.25 -7.81
N TRP A 73 -11.20 0.40 -8.42
CA TRP A 73 -11.42 1.29 -9.57
C TRP A 73 -10.70 0.78 -10.81
N SER A 74 -11.46 0.23 -11.73
CA SER A 74 -10.93 -0.48 -12.91
C SER A 74 -10.13 0.38 -13.88
N LYS A 75 -10.27 1.69 -13.84
CA LYS A 75 -9.54 2.66 -14.67
C LYS A 75 -8.38 3.34 -13.95
N ALA A 76 -8.28 3.19 -12.62
CA ALA A 76 -7.25 3.82 -11.82
C ALA A 76 -5.85 3.45 -12.30
N LYS A 77 -4.97 4.44 -12.37
CA LYS A 77 -3.52 4.28 -12.51
C LYS A 77 -2.89 4.64 -11.17
N VAL A 78 -2.22 3.69 -10.58
CA VAL A 78 -1.73 3.80 -9.21
C VAL A 78 -0.21 3.69 -9.15
N ILE A 79 0.42 4.51 -8.31
CA ILE A 79 1.85 4.46 -8.04
C ILE A 79 2.03 4.26 -6.55
N GLY A 80 2.79 3.23 -6.18
CA GLY A 80 3.23 3.00 -4.80
C GLY A 80 4.71 3.30 -4.67
N ILE A 81 5.08 4.10 -3.69
CA ILE A 81 6.48 4.30 -3.33
C ILE A 81 6.76 3.80 -1.92
N ASP A 82 7.95 3.29 -1.71
CA ASP A 82 8.44 2.92 -0.40
C ASP A 82 9.97 2.97 -0.37
N TYR A 83 10.53 3.14 0.80
CA TYR A 83 11.98 3.09 1.00
C TYR A 83 12.51 1.65 1.01
N TRP A 84 11.66 0.69 1.37
CA TRP A 84 11.98 -0.74 1.52
C TRP A 84 13.29 -0.97 2.27
N GLY A 85 13.41 -0.34 3.42
CA GLY A 85 14.59 -0.50 4.28
C GLY A 85 14.72 -1.90 4.87
N ALA A 86 15.87 -2.20 5.43
CA ALA A 86 16.23 -3.52 5.95
C ALA A 86 15.40 -4.01 7.14
N VAL A 87 14.56 -3.15 7.73
CA VAL A 87 13.73 -3.49 8.90
C VAL A 87 12.52 -4.36 8.53
N TYR A 88 12.05 -4.23 7.30
CA TYR A 88 10.89 -4.97 6.79
C TYR A 88 11.28 -5.85 5.60
N THR A 89 10.62 -7.00 5.46
CA THR A 89 10.83 -7.93 4.35
C THR A 89 10.14 -7.50 3.05
N TYR A 90 9.56 -6.30 3.02
CA TYR A 90 8.90 -5.74 1.84
C TYR A 90 9.90 -5.34 0.75
N SER A 91 9.49 -5.41 -0.49
CA SER A 91 10.30 -5.03 -1.63
C SER A 91 9.44 -4.67 -2.84
N LYS A 92 10.02 -3.92 -3.78
CA LYS A 92 9.40 -3.66 -5.07
C LYS A 92 8.99 -4.96 -5.77
N ALA A 93 9.86 -5.97 -5.78
CA ALA A 93 9.58 -7.27 -6.42
C ALA A 93 8.37 -7.97 -5.78
N LEU A 94 8.19 -7.86 -4.46
CA LEU A 94 7.02 -8.40 -3.78
C LEU A 94 5.75 -7.67 -4.22
N CYS A 95 5.76 -6.34 -4.29
CA CYS A 95 4.63 -5.55 -4.76
C CYS A 95 4.23 -5.91 -6.20
N GLU A 96 5.21 -6.04 -7.10
CA GLU A 96 4.98 -6.44 -8.48
C GLU A 96 4.39 -7.84 -8.57
N LYS A 97 4.92 -8.80 -7.82
CA LYS A 97 4.37 -10.15 -7.72
C LYS A 97 2.92 -10.16 -7.24
N ASN A 98 2.62 -9.36 -6.22
CA ASN A 98 1.28 -9.23 -5.68
C ASN A 98 0.31 -8.63 -6.71
N ALA A 99 0.72 -7.57 -7.41
CA ALA A 99 -0.09 -6.95 -8.46
C ALA A 99 -0.36 -7.90 -9.64
N VAL A 100 0.60 -8.75 -10.01
CA VAL A 100 0.42 -9.82 -11.01
C VAL A 100 -0.59 -10.84 -10.52
N SER A 101 -0.47 -11.31 -9.27
CA SER A 101 -1.38 -12.29 -8.68
C SER A 101 -2.83 -11.80 -8.62
N GLU A 102 -3.01 -10.48 -8.46
CA GLU A 102 -4.33 -9.82 -8.42
C GLU A 102 -4.84 -9.39 -9.82
N GLY A 103 -4.05 -9.57 -10.88
CA GLY A 103 -4.44 -9.22 -12.24
C GLY A 103 -4.48 -7.71 -12.53
N VAL A 104 -3.78 -6.90 -11.75
CA VAL A 104 -3.77 -5.43 -11.87
C VAL A 104 -2.40 -4.84 -12.22
N ALA A 105 -1.42 -5.66 -12.51
CA ALA A 105 -0.03 -5.24 -12.74
C ALA A 105 0.11 -4.15 -13.82
N SER A 106 -0.72 -4.17 -14.86
CA SER A 106 -0.68 -3.16 -15.93
C SER A 106 -1.09 -1.75 -15.49
N ARG A 107 -1.67 -1.62 -14.31
CA ARG A 107 -2.16 -0.35 -13.73
C ARG A 107 -1.42 0.07 -12.49
N CYS A 108 -0.53 -0.78 -11.98
CA CYS A 108 0.26 -0.54 -10.77
C CYS A 108 1.72 -0.31 -11.14
N VAL A 109 2.30 0.76 -10.61
CA VAL A 109 3.73 1.04 -10.71
C VAL A 109 4.29 1.10 -9.30
N PHE A 110 5.41 0.44 -9.06
CA PHE A 110 6.11 0.48 -7.78
C PHE A 110 7.53 1.01 -7.98
N GLN A 111 7.94 1.95 -7.15
CA GLN A 111 9.27 2.52 -7.23
C GLN A 111 9.81 2.89 -5.85
N HIS A 112 11.14 2.88 -5.72
CA HIS A 112 11.79 3.37 -4.52
C HIS A 112 11.49 4.87 -4.35
N GLY A 113 11.20 5.30 -3.13
CA GLY A 113 10.99 6.69 -2.78
C GLY A 113 11.12 6.94 -1.28
N ASP A 114 11.51 8.14 -0.93
CA ASP A 114 11.61 8.59 0.46
C ASP A 114 10.39 9.47 0.79
N ALA A 115 9.68 9.15 1.86
CA ALA A 115 8.55 9.94 2.33
C ALA A 115 8.95 11.35 2.83
N LYS A 116 10.23 11.60 3.05
CA LYS A 116 10.76 12.92 3.42
C LYS A 116 10.90 13.86 2.24
N GLN A 117 11.05 13.30 1.04
CA GLN A 117 11.26 14.06 -0.18
C GLN A 117 10.63 13.30 -1.34
N LEU A 118 9.50 13.77 -1.78
CA LEU A 118 8.81 13.19 -2.92
C LEU A 118 9.41 13.75 -4.21
N ASP A 119 10.00 12.88 -5.01
CA ASP A 119 10.64 13.23 -6.29
C ASP A 119 9.60 13.14 -7.44
N PHE A 120 8.57 13.97 -7.35
CA PHE A 120 7.53 14.11 -8.37
C PHE A 120 7.30 15.58 -8.70
N PRO A 121 6.94 15.90 -9.96
CA PRO A 121 6.46 17.23 -10.30
C PRO A 121 5.19 17.60 -9.54
N ASP A 122 4.99 18.88 -9.30
CA ASP A 122 3.76 19.41 -8.74
C ASP A 122 2.54 18.98 -9.57
N GLU A 123 1.40 18.83 -8.91
CA GLU A 123 0.13 18.46 -9.54
C GLU A 123 0.17 17.12 -10.32
N ARG A 124 1.11 16.24 -9.98
CA ARG A 124 1.28 14.94 -10.64
C ARG A 124 0.17 13.97 -10.30
N PHE A 125 -0.39 14.05 -9.11
CA PHE A 125 -1.39 13.15 -8.56
C PHE A 125 -2.64 13.91 -8.15
N ASP A 126 -3.77 13.28 -8.38
CA ASP A 126 -5.08 13.79 -7.98
C ASP A 126 -5.39 13.37 -6.53
N VAL A 127 -4.86 12.21 -6.12
CA VAL A 127 -5.04 11.65 -4.78
C VAL A 127 -3.70 11.14 -4.24
N VAL A 128 -3.38 11.51 -3.01
CA VAL A 128 -2.23 10.97 -2.26
C VAL A 128 -2.74 10.31 -0.99
N ILE A 129 -2.36 9.06 -0.78
CA ILE A 129 -2.70 8.28 0.40
C ILE A 129 -1.46 7.78 1.11
N SER A 130 -1.53 7.64 2.42
CA SER A 130 -0.46 7.06 3.23
C SER A 130 -1.06 6.44 4.49
N THR A 131 -0.63 5.24 4.85
CA THR A 131 -1.08 4.56 6.06
C THR A 131 0.10 3.98 6.82
N TYR A 132 0.18 4.27 8.12
CA TYR A 132 1.20 3.74 9.03
C TYR A 132 2.66 4.02 8.65
N VAL A 133 2.95 5.16 8.01
CA VAL A 133 4.29 5.48 7.49
C VAL A 133 5.01 6.50 8.36
N TYR A 134 4.41 7.67 8.55
CA TYR A 134 5.12 8.84 9.07
C TYR A 134 5.65 8.68 10.51
N HIS A 135 5.05 7.82 11.32
CA HIS A 135 5.57 7.51 12.65
C HIS A 135 6.92 6.77 12.62
N ASN A 136 7.28 6.17 11.48
CA ASN A 136 8.55 5.48 11.25
C ASN A 136 9.60 6.36 10.54
N VAL A 137 9.22 7.55 10.10
CA VAL A 137 10.11 8.45 9.37
C VAL A 137 10.99 9.19 10.38
N MET A 138 12.21 8.70 10.57
CA MET A 138 13.16 9.29 11.51
C MET A 138 13.57 10.69 11.10
N GLY A 139 13.51 11.64 12.05
CA GLY A 139 13.85 13.03 11.83
C GLY A 139 12.81 13.83 11.03
N ALA A 140 11.62 13.29 10.83
CA ALA A 140 10.49 14.06 10.32
C ALA A 140 9.96 14.97 11.45
N ASP A 141 10.04 16.27 11.24
CA ASP A 141 9.29 17.23 12.03
C ASP A 141 7.82 17.20 11.56
N ILE A 142 6.89 17.30 12.52
CA ILE A 142 5.44 17.36 12.22
C ILE A 142 5.12 18.50 11.26
N GLN A 143 5.88 19.61 11.32
CA GLN A 143 5.70 20.73 10.41
C GLN A 143 6.07 20.35 8.99
N ASN A 144 7.21 19.69 8.79
CA ASN A 144 7.65 19.25 7.46
C ASN A 144 6.67 18.23 6.84
N ILE A 145 5.99 17.42 7.65
CA ILE A 145 4.97 16.48 7.16
C ILE A 145 3.70 17.20 6.68
N ARG A 146 3.38 18.35 7.27
CA ARG A 146 2.19 19.14 6.88
C ARG A 146 2.39 19.94 5.59
N ASP A 147 3.64 20.26 5.27
CA ASP A 147 4.02 21.08 4.11
C ASP A 147 4.34 20.23 2.87
N MET A 148 4.23 18.89 3.00
CA MET A 148 4.34 17.89 1.92
C MET A 148 2.99 17.56 1.31
#